data_17558a4b49f48fe65b9b8bff81786d41
#
_entry.id   17558a4b49f48fe65b9b8bff81786d41
#
_cell.length_a   1.000
_cell.length_b   1.000
_cell.length_c   1.000
_cell.angle_alpha   90.00
_cell.angle_beta   90.00
_cell.angle_gamma   90.00
#
_symmetry.space_group_name_H-M   'P 1'
#
loop_
_entity.id
_entity.type
_entity.pdbx_description
1 polymer ?
#
loop_
_entity_poly.entity_id
_entity_poly.type
_entity_poly.pdbx_seq_one_letter_code
_entity_poly.pdbx_strand_id
1 'polypeptide(L)'
;MKKLFYSLLAVVLAACGSEKQAPIDREALVARNNPQVSSFDSLASLSVGNGEFAFTVDATGLQTFPLVYKKGVPLGTQSQWGWHSFGNPNKYKPEEYLKEHDFGRGHKEIYACQFKEDGRQKEASNWYRMNPHRLHLGIVGLELGDDVKTSDITDIA
;
A
#
# COMPACT_ATOMS: atom_id res chain seq x y z
N MET A 1 -63.69 1.30 -11.57
CA MET A 1 -62.51 1.88 -10.84
C MET A 1 -61.69 0.81 -10.13
N LYS A 2 -62.26 -0.11 -9.34
CA LYS A 2 -61.47 -1.14 -8.62
C LYS A 2 -60.69 -2.09 -9.55
N LYS A 3 -61.24 -2.50 -10.69
CA LYS A 3 -60.55 -3.40 -11.66
C LYS A 3 -59.37 -2.74 -12.34
N LEU A 4 -59.44 -1.44 -12.59
CA LEU A 4 -58.34 -0.66 -13.16
C LEU A 4 -57.17 -0.51 -12.17
N PHE A 5 -57.48 -0.39 -10.88
CA PHE A 5 -56.48 -0.28 -9.81
C PHE A 5 -55.72 -1.61 -9.64
N TYR A 6 -56.38 -2.75 -9.70
CA TYR A 6 -55.72 -4.06 -9.61
C TYR A 6 -54.84 -4.36 -10.82
N SER A 7 -55.22 -3.93 -12.01
CA SER A 7 -54.40 -4.12 -13.20
C SER A 7 -53.16 -3.20 -13.17
N LEU A 8 -53.27 -1.98 -12.65
CA LEU A 8 -52.13 -1.08 -12.47
C LEU A 8 -51.14 -1.60 -11.41
N LEU A 9 -51.66 -2.14 -10.30
CA LEU A 9 -50.84 -2.77 -9.26
C LEU A 9 -50.08 -4.00 -9.75
N ALA A 10 -50.73 -4.84 -10.58
CA ALA A 10 -50.06 -6.01 -11.17
C ALA A 10 -48.93 -5.65 -12.13
N VAL A 11 -49.06 -4.56 -12.89
CA VAL A 11 -47.98 -4.07 -13.79
C VAL A 11 -46.79 -3.54 -12.99
N VAL A 12 -47.02 -2.87 -11.88
CA VAL A 12 -45.92 -2.35 -11.02
C VAL A 12 -45.16 -3.50 -10.35
N LEU A 13 -45.83 -4.56 -9.95
CA LEU A 13 -45.18 -5.74 -9.36
C LEU A 13 -44.41 -6.57 -10.40
N ALA A 14 -44.79 -6.57 -11.66
CA ALA A 14 -44.06 -7.24 -12.73
C ALA A 14 -42.77 -6.48 -13.15
N ALA A 15 -42.67 -5.20 -12.87
CA ALA A 15 -41.49 -4.36 -13.19
C ALA A 15 -40.32 -4.60 -12.24
N CYS A 16 -40.50 -5.28 -11.11
CA CYS A 16 -39.43 -5.65 -10.16
C CYS A 16 -38.85 -7.05 -10.48
N GLY A 17 -38.73 -7.43 -11.74
CA GLY A 17 -37.91 -8.55 -12.16
C GLY A 17 -36.45 -8.20 -11.90
N SER A 18 -35.82 -8.70 -10.82
CA SER A 18 -34.40 -8.59 -10.62
C SER A 18 -33.68 -9.31 -11.77
N GLU A 19 -33.12 -8.61 -12.70
CA GLU A 19 -32.17 -9.22 -13.63
C GLU A 19 -31.13 -9.95 -12.77
N LYS A 20 -31.02 -11.27 -12.98
CA LYS A 20 -29.94 -12.04 -12.36
C LYS A 20 -28.65 -11.49 -12.89
N GLN A 21 -27.98 -10.70 -12.06
CA GLN A 21 -26.68 -10.16 -12.38
C GLN A 21 -25.73 -11.34 -12.69
N ALA A 22 -25.10 -11.30 -13.85
CA ALA A 22 -24.15 -12.33 -14.24
C ALA A 22 -23.07 -12.47 -13.16
N PRO A 23 -22.60 -13.69 -12.87
CA PRO A 23 -21.49 -13.87 -11.94
C PRO A 23 -20.30 -13.03 -12.38
N ILE A 24 -19.63 -12.42 -11.41
CA ILE A 24 -18.43 -11.64 -11.69
C ILE A 24 -17.35 -12.57 -12.21
N ASP A 25 -16.87 -12.32 -13.41
CA ASP A 25 -15.69 -12.99 -13.96
C ASP A 25 -14.45 -12.44 -13.23
N ARG A 26 -14.02 -13.20 -12.22
CA ARG A 26 -12.92 -12.81 -11.35
C ARG A 26 -11.57 -12.90 -12.06
N GLU A 27 -11.42 -13.83 -12.99
CA GLU A 27 -10.20 -13.99 -13.78
C GLU A 27 -9.98 -12.78 -14.69
N ALA A 28 -10.99 -12.40 -15.46
CA ALA A 28 -10.95 -11.21 -16.30
C ALA A 28 -10.77 -9.93 -15.47
N LEU A 29 -11.37 -9.87 -14.27
CA LEU A 29 -11.19 -8.73 -13.36
C LEU A 29 -9.75 -8.62 -12.89
N VAL A 30 -9.12 -9.71 -12.47
CA VAL A 30 -7.72 -9.74 -12.02
C VAL A 30 -6.80 -9.42 -13.19
N ALA A 31 -6.94 -10.10 -14.32
CA ALA A 31 -6.10 -9.89 -15.51
C ALA A 31 -6.10 -8.42 -15.99
N ARG A 32 -7.28 -7.80 -16.00
CA ARG A 32 -7.45 -6.38 -16.38
C ARG A 32 -6.72 -5.41 -15.44
N ASN A 33 -6.55 -5.77 -14.17
CA ASN A 33 -5.97 -4.91 -13.15
C ASN A 33 -4.52 -5.29 -12.80
N ASN A 34 -3.94 -6.28 -13.43
CA ASN A 34 -2.53 -6.63 -13.25
C ASN A 34 -1.65 -5.51 -13.80
N PRO A 35 -0.77 -4.91 -12.98
CA PRO A 35 0.21 -3.96 -13.49
C PRO A 35 1.21 -4.66 -14.41
N GLN A 36 1.54 -4.02 -15.51
CA GLN A 36 2.56 -4.49 -16.44
C GLN A 36 3.65 -3.43 -16.56
N VAL A 37 4.89 -3.83 -16.31
CA VAL A 37 6.07 -2.96 -16.42
C VAL A 37 6.89 -3.47 -17.59
N SER A 38 7.00 -2.67 -18.65
CA SER A 38 7.72 -3.02 -19.89
C SER A 38 9.09 -2.36 -19.99
N SER A 39 9.49 -1.55 -19.01
CA SER A 39 10.78 -0.89 -18.99
C SER A 39 11.30 -0.81 -17.56
N PHE A 40 12.62 -0.85 -17.40
CA PHE A 40 13.26 -0.70 -16.10
C PHE A 40 13.02 0.72 -15.54
N ASP A 41 12.48 0.78 -14.31
CA ASP A 41 12.34 2.01 -13.55
C ASP A 41 12.70 1.75 -12.08
N SER A 42 13.73 2.39 -11.58
CA SER A 42 14.20 2.25 -10.19
C SER A 42 13.21 2.77 -9.14
N LEU A 43 12.17 3.48 -9.55
CA LEU A 43 11.11 3.96 -8.67
C LEU A 43 9.86 3.08 -8.69
N ALA A 44 9.76 2.17 -9.67
CA ALA A 44 8.57 1.36 -9.94
C ALA A 44 8.77 -0.13 -9.63
N SER A 45 9.19 -0.44 -8.40
CA SER A 45 9.16 -1.83 -7.91
C SER A 45 7.71 -2.31 -7.77
N LEU A 46 7.48 -3.59 -8.03
CA LEU A 46 6.15 -4.20 -7.88
C LEU A 46 6.07 -4.97 -6.55
N SER A 47 4.89 -4.97 -5.95
CA SER A 47 4.65 -5.71 -4.71
C SER A 47 3.50 -6.68 -4.88
N VAL A 48 3.69 -7.88 -4.35
CA VAL A 48 2.64 -8.88 -4.19
C VAL A 48 2.40 -9.14 -2.72
N GLY A 49 1.17 -9.48 -2.36
CA GLY A 49 0.84 -9.77 -0.98
C GLY A 49 -0.64 -10.09 -0.78
N ASN A 50 -0.97 -10.52 0.43
CA ASN A 50 -2.32 -10.93 0.81
C ASN A 50 -2.87 -10.13 2.02
N GLY A 51 -2.21 -9.02 2.38
CA GLY A 51 -2.54 -8.22 3.57
C GLY A 51 -1.80 -8.64 4.84
N GLU A 52 -1.32 -9.89 4.92
CA GLU A 52 -0.53 -10.41 6.04
C GLU A 52 0.95 -10.58 5.70
N PHE A 53 1.23 -10.75 4.43
CA PHE A 53 2.57 -10.91 3.86
C PHE A 53 2.71 -9.99 2.65
N ALA A 54 3.89 -9.43 2.44
CA ALA A 54 4.23 -8.63 1.27
C ALA A 54 5.65 -8.98 0.79
N PHE A 55 5.79 -9.08 -0.52
CA PHE A 55 7.04 -9.33 -1.20
C PHE A 55 7.17 -8.31 -2.34
N THR A 56 8.16 -7.41 -2.22
CA THR A 56 8.42 -6.37 -3.22
C THR A 56 9.59 -6.81 -4.08
N VAL A 57 9.38 -6.80 -5.38
CA VAL A 57 10.31 -7.35 -6.39
C VAL A 57 10.83 -6.27 -7.32
N ASP A 58 12.00 -6.55 -7.88
CA ASP A 58 12.60 -5.79 -8.98
C ASP A 58 12.24 -6.40 -10.35
N ALA A 59 12.87 -5.89 -11.39
CA ALA A 59 12.68 -6.35 -12.77
C ALA A 59 13.03 -7.82 -13.03
N THR A 60 13.73 -8.48 -12.11
CA THR A 60 14.01 -9.93 -12.19
C THR A 60 12.89 -10.80 -11.63
N GLY A 61 11.83 -10.18 -11.08
CA GLY A 61 10.76 -10.88 -10.34
C GLY A 61 11.18 -11.33 -8.95
N LEU A 62 12.40 -11.00 -8.51
CA LEU A 62 12.98 -11.29 -7.21
C LEU A 62 13.50 -9.98 -6.57
N GLN A 63 14.52 -10.07 -5.71
CA GLN A 63 15.10 -8.92 -5.01
C GLN A 63 16.62 -8.84 -5.28
N THR A 64 16.98 -8.92 -6.56
CA THR A 64 18.37 -9.02 -7.00
C THR A 64 19.13 -7.71 -6.85
N PHE A 65 18.47 -6.57 -7.06
CA PHE A 65 19.09 -5.23 -7.07
C PHE A 65 18.55 -4.31 -5.98
N PRO A 66 18.61 -4.64 -4.69
CA PRO A 66 17.94 -3.88 -3.63
C PRO A 66 18.46 -2.45 -3.49
N LEU A 67 19.72 -2.19 -3.82
CA LEU A 67 20.32 -0.88 -3.71
C LEU A 67 19.80 0.11 -4.76
N VAL A 68 19.38 -0.39 -5.92
CA VAL A 68 18.89 0.42 -7.02
C VAL A 68 17.53 1.04 -6.68
N TYR A 69 16.67 0.30 -5.98
CA TYR A 69 15.30 0.70 -5.66
C TYR A 69 15.16 1.51 -4.36
N LYS A 70 16.26 1.87 -3.71
CA LYS A 70 16.24 2.61 -2.42
C LYS A 70 15.49 3.94 -2.44
N LYS A 71 15.41 4.61 -3.59
CA LYS A 71 14.75 5.93 -3.71
C LYS A 71 13.26 5.84 -3.97
N GLY A 72 12.78 4.69 -4.45
CA GLY A 72 11.38 4.39 -4.66
C GLY A 72 10.79 3.58 -3.51
N VAL A 73 10.06 2.53 -3.83
CA VAL A 73 9.62 1.54 -2.84
C VAL A 73 10.74 0.49 -2.68
N PRO A 74 11.44 0.46 -1.54
CA PRO A 74 12.52 -0.46 -1.34
C PRO A 74 12.09 -1.92 -1.46
N LEU A 75 12.95 -2.76 -2.04
CA LEU A 75 12.71 -4.19 -2.08
C LEU A 75 12.70 -4.75 -0.67
N GLY A 76 11.76 -5.65 -0.39
CA GLY A 76 11.65 -6.21 0.95
C GLY A 76 10.63 -7.32 1.05
N THR A 77 10.82 -8.11 2.09
CA THR A 77 9.91 -9.19 2.49
C THR A 77 9.42 -8.88 3.89
N GLN A 78 8.12 -8.75 4.06
CA GLN A 78 7.51 -8.38 5.33
C GLN A 78 6.30 -9.26 5.63
N SER A 79 6.00 -9.44 6.92
CA SER A 79 4.79 -10.09 7.39
C SER A 79 4.18 -9.35 8.57
N GLN A 80 2.90 -9.61 8.84
CA GLN A 80 2.21 -9.00 9.98
C GLN A 80 2.78 -9.40 11.33
N TRP A 81 3.31 -10.60 11.46
CA TRP A 81 3.88 -11.11 12.71
C TRP A 81 5.33 -10.64 12.96
N GLY A 82 6.03 -10.25 11.91
CA GLY A 82 7.42 -9.79 12.00
C GLY A 82 7.48 -8.29 12.30
N TRP A 83 7.23 -7.89 13.53
CA TRP A 83 7.33 -6.49 13.94
C TRP A 83 8.05 -6.32 15.28
N HIS A 84 8.57 -5.14 15.51
CA HIS A 84 9.35 -4.79 16.68
C HIS A 84 9.10 -3.34 17.11
N SER A 85 9.33 -3.05 18.37
CA SER A 85 9.40 -1.68 18.90
C SER A 85 10.64 -1.52 19.76
N PHE A 86 11.36 -0.44 19.53
CA PHE A 86 12.40 -0.02 20.47
C PHE A 86 11.78 0.53 21.74
N GLY A 87 12.47 0.37 22.87
CA GLY A 87 12.07 0.99 24.12
C GLY A 87 11.99 2.51 24.01
N ASN A 88 11.24 3.15 24.90
CA ASN A 88 11.11 4.61 24.98
C ASN A 88 11.89 5.17 26.20
N PRO A 89 13.22 5.18 26.18
CA PRO A 89 14.03 5.64 27.31
C PRO A 89 13.82 7.12 27.61
N ASN A 90 13.54 7.92 26.59
CA ASN A 90 13.32 9.36 26.72
C ASN A 90 11.87 9.71 27.09
N LYS A 91 11.01 8.71 27.29
CA LYS A 91 9.61 8.87 27.70
C LYS A 91 8.85 9.87 26.82
N TYR A 92 9.03 9.77 25.48
CA TYR A 92 8.27 10.56 24.54
C TYR A 92 6.78 10.26 24.68
N LYS A 93 5.96 11.31 24.54
CA LYS A 93 4.50 11.22 24.60
C LYS A 93 3.90 11.49 23.21
N PRO A 94 2.73 10.92 22.89
CA PRO A 94 2.06 11.15 21.60
C PRO A 94 1.82 12.63 21.31
N GLU A 95 1.52 13.43 22.32
CA GLU A 95 1.23 14.85 22.19
C GLU A 95 2.44 15.65 21.67
N GLU A 96 3.65 15.14 21.86
CA GLU A 96 4.88 15.83 21.47
C GLU A 96 5.11 15.84 19.96
N TYR A 97 4.48 14.93 19.19
CA TYR A 97 4.59 14.91 17.73
C TYR A 97 3.30 15.28 17.01
N LEU A 98 2.25 15.63 17.76
CA LEU A 98 0.99 16.09 17.21
C LEU A 98 1.00 17.61 17.03
N LYS A 99 0.38 18.08 15.96
CA LYS A 99 0.22 19.50 15.67
C LYS A 99 -1.19 19.77 15.18
N GLU A 100 -1.83 20.81 15.73
CA GLU A 100 -3.09 21.33 15.24
C GLU A 100 -2.88 22.08 13.92
N HIS A 101 -3.68 21.76 12.92
CA HIS A 101 -3.76 22.44 11.64
C HIS A 101 -5.11 23.09 11.49
N ASP A 102 -5.12 24.36 11.08
CA ASP A 102 -6.34 25.10 10.77
C ASP A 102 -6.58 25.05 9.25
N PHE A 103 -7.68 24.43 8.85
CA PHE A 103 -8.13 24.31 7.46
C PHE A 103 -9.09 25.43 7.05
N GLY A 104 -9.26 26.44 7.89
CA GLY A 104 -10.18 27.54 7.69
C GLY A 104 -11.62 27.22 8.09
N ARG A 105 -12.45 28.25 8.10
CA ARG A 105 -13.88 28.16 8.46
C ARG A 105 -14.14 27.52 9.84
N GLY A 106 -13.18 27.64 10.76
CA GLY A 106 -13.26 27.04 12.10
C GLY A 106 -13.00 25.53 12.15
N HIS A 107 -12.57 24.93 11.05
CA HIS A 107 -12.21 23.50 11.02
C HIS A 107 -10.74 23.34 11.38
N LYS A 108 -10.50 22.76 12.55
CA LYS A 108 -9.17 22.46 13.07
C LYS A 108 -9.05 20.99 13.37
N GLU A 109 -7.93 20.39 12.96
CA GLU A 109 -7.65 18.98 13.17
C GLU A 109 -6.22 18.77 13.64
N ILE A 110 -6.00 17.71 14.41
CA ILE A 110 -4.70 17.35 14.95
C ILE A 110 -4.11 16.21 14.13
N TYR A 111 -2.90 16.44 13.61
CA TYR A 111 -2.15 15.45 12.83
C TYR A 111 -0.80 15.16 13.42
N ALA A 112 -0.33 13.94 13.19
CA ALA A 112 1.06 13.56 13.40
C ALA A 112 1.96 14.34 12.43
N CYS A 113 2.94 15.07 12.97
CA CYS A 113 3.85 15.89 12.18
C CYS A 113 5.30 15.45 12.36
N GLN A 114 6.06 15.62 11.28
CA GLN A 114 7.50 15.48 11.32
C GLN A 114 8.11 16.87 11.48
N PHE A 115 8.81 17.11 12.58
CA PHE A 115 9.45 18.39 12.86
C PHE A 115 10.82 18.46 12.20
N LYS A 116 11.12 19.60 11.55
CA LYS A 116 12.40 19.82 10.86
C LYS A 116 13.48 20.37 11.79
N GLU A 117 13.07 21.20 12.75
CA GLU A 117 13.97 21.83 13.70
C GLU A 117 14.43 20.83 14.75
N ASP A 118 15.71 20.92 15.13
CA ASP A 118 16.28 20.05 16.14
C ASP A 118 15.68 20.32 17.51
N GLY A 119 15.43 19.27 18.26
CA GLY A 119 14.82 19.33 19.57
C GLY A 119 13.93 18.15 19.88
N ARG A 120 13.35 18.17 21.08
CA ARG A 120 12.56 17.07 21.62
C ARG A 120 11.38 16.64 20.74
N GLN A 121 10.70 17.60 20.08
CA GLN A 121 9.58 17.29 19.18
C GLN A 121 10.03 16.49 17.95
N LYS A 122 11.18 16.85 17.36
CA LYS A 122 11.79 16.09 16.26
C LYS A 122 12.19 14.68 16.71
N GLU A 123 12.81 14.56 17.86
CA GLU A 123 13.20 13.27 18.43
C GLU A 123 11.96 12.39 18.69
N ALA A 124 10.94 12.95 19.33
CA ALA A 124 9.67 12.25 19.57
C ALA A 124 9.02 11.81 18.26
N SER A 125 8.89 12.70 17.29
CA SER A 125 8.29 12.39 15.99
C SER A 125 9.06 11.30 15.24
N ASN A 126 10.38 11.31 15.30
CA ASN A 126 11.23 10.27 14.72
C ASN A 126 11.05 8.93 15.43
N TRP A 127 10.99 8.94 16.77
CA TRP A 127 10.78 7.73 17.55
C TRP A 127 9.41 7.10 17.23
N TYR A 128 8.35 7.89 17.20
CA TYR A 128 7.00 7.40 16.87
C TYR A 128 6.87 6.95 15.43
N ARG A 129 7.57 7.60 14.48
CA ARG A 129 7.61 7.16 13.09
C ARG A 129 8.28 5.80 12.92
N MET A 130 9.27 5.49 13.76
CA MET A 130 10.00 4.22 13.70
C MET A 130 9.36 3.12 14.57
N ASN A 131 8.32 3.42 15.37
CA ASN A 131 7.79 2.47 16.35
C ASN A 131 6.25 2.41 16.33
N PRO A 132 5.64 1.23 16.24
CA PRO A 132 6.31 -0.02 15.89
C PRO A 132 6.73 -0.05 14.42
N HIS A 133 7.69 -0.89 14.07
CA HIS A 133 8.09 -1.10 12.68
C HIS A 133 8.03 -2.57 12.28
N ARG A 134 7.84 -2.83 10.99
CA ARG A 134 7.92 -4.17 10.44
C ARG A 134 9.38 -4.56 10.28
N LEU A 135 9.67 -5.82 10.62
CA LEU A 135 10.99 -6.39 10.37
C LEU A 135 11.08 -6.83 8.91
N HIS A 136 12.21 -6.54 8.31
CA HIS A 136 12.57 -7.10 7.02
C HIS A 136 12.99 -8.56 7.23
N LEU A 137 12.25 -9.51 6.64
CA LEU A 137 12.47 -10.94 6.88
C LEU A 137 13.67 -11.52 6.12
N GLY A 138 14.08 -10.85 5.06
CA GLY A 138 15.22 -11.29 4.23
C GLY A 138 15.04 -10.87 2.78
N ILE A 139 16.11 -11.04 2.01
CA ILE A 139 16.17 -10.79 0.56
C ILE A 139 16.33 -12.13 -0.16
N VAL A 140 15.52 -12.33 -1.19
CA VAL A 140 15.64 -13.48 -2.10
C VAL A 140 15.93 -12.92 -3.48
N GLY A 141 17.13 -13.10 -3.96
CA GLY A 141 17.58 -12.59 -5.26
C GLY A 141 18.42 -13.61 -6.02
N LEU A 142 18.78 -13.28 -7.25
CA LEU A 142 19.73 -14.05 -8.03
C LEU A 142 21.14 -13.63 -7.65
N GLU A 143 22.03 -14.60 -7.54
CA GLU A 143 23.46 -14.32 -7.45
C GLU A 143 24.02 -14.19 -8.87
N LEU A 144 24.24 -12.96 -9.27
CA LEU A 144 24.82 -12.59 -10.55
C LEU A 144 26.28 -12.19 -10.34
N GLY A 145 27.12 -12.32 -11.36
CA GLY A 145 28.51 -11.86 -11.26
C GLY A 145 28.61 -10.36 -10.90
N ASP A 146 29.70 -9.95 -10.28
CA ASP A 146 29.91 -8.59 -9.78
C ASP A 146 29.82 -7.49 -10.86
N ASP A 147 29.95 -7.87 -12.12
CA ASP A 147 29.92 -7.06 -13.32
C ASP A 147 28.50 -6.88 -13.90
N VAL A 148 27.50 -7.64 -13.44
CA VAL A 148 26.12 -7.54 -13.94
C VAL A 148 25.42 -6.33 -13.33
N LYS A 149 24.86 -5.48 -14.20
CA LYS A 149 24.13 -4.25 -13.83
C LYS A 149 22.68 -4.33 -14.29
N THR A 150 21.85 -3.50 -13.70
CA THR A 150 20.46 -3.34 -14.11
C THR A 150 20.30 -2.93 -15.58
N SER A 151 21.31 -2.25 -16.16
CA SER A 151 21.35 -1.92 -17.58
C SER A 151 21.47 -3.13 -18.51
N ASP A 152 21.86 -4.26 -17.97
CA ASP A 152 22.06 -5.49 -18.74
C ASP A 152 20.76 -6.32 -18.82
N ILE A 153 19.73 -5.88 -18.13
CA ILE A 153 18.38 -6.44 -18.24
C ILE A 153 17.73 -5.87 -19.50
N THR A 154 17.69 -6.68 -20.55
CA THR A 154 17.22 -6.26 -21.89
C THR A 154 15.79 -6.71 -22.18
N ASP A 155 15.27 -7.65 -21.41
CA ASP A 155 13.92 -8.18 -21.62
C ASP A 155 13.22 -8.32 -20.26
N ILE A 156 12.11 -7.60 -20.12
CA ILE A 156 11.26 -7.64 -18.95
C ILE A 156 9.92 -8.21 -19.40
N ALA A 157 9.70 -9.47 -19.10
CA ALA A 157 8.49 -10.20 -19.47
C ALA A 157 7.32 -9.94 -18.52
#